data_fa80bf0cff82ceffeb99b925668b686f
#
_entry.id   fa80bf0cff82ceffeb99b925668b686f
#
_cell.length_a   1.000
_cell.length_b   1.000
_cell.length_c   1.000
_cell.angle_alpha   90.00
_cell.angle_beta   90.00
_cell.angle_gamma   90.00
#
_symmetry.space_group_name_H-M   'P 1'
#
loop_
_entity.id
_entity.type
_entity.pdbx_description
1 polymer ?
#
loop_
_entity_poly.entity_id
_entity_poly.type
_entity_poly.pdbx_seq_one_letter_code
_entity_poly.pdbx_strand_id
1 'polypeptide(L)'
;CYWAAPENCASVADFVANGNKVINYSDVYMYYVLSWWWQTNAVPEGDRIYNEWHPGKFSNLSGTAQTFEEPYPEYVMGGSYAVWCDDPNYESEQSVEDKIYHRTRATAYKMWNANDNQPDYDVFKAAVDKLGRTPGFNEALPAPGEVFQGEDTATVTIKYIDNFGKTIAADDVFYGLNDSEYHFEAKELFGYSFIESDLPLDGKYNGNMTITLKYQLHCDKTDLKKEIFEPLAVSEYIN
;
A
#
# COMPACT_ATOMS: atom_id res chain seq x y z
N CYS A 1 6.42 13.32 4.73
CA CYS A 1 7.22 12.65 3.70
C CYS A 1 8.16 13.66 3.05
N TYR A 2 9.44 13.30 2.96
CA TYR A 2 10.39 14.09 2.18
C TYR A 2 10.41 13.58 0.73
N TRP A 3 9.98 14.41 -0.16
CA TRP A 3 9.98 14.11 -1.60
C TRP A 3 11.06 14.94 -2.34
N ALA A 4 10.91 16.23 -2.31
CA ALA A 4 11.87 17.20 -2.83
C ALA A 4 11.86 18.42 -1.91
N ALA A 5 13.01 18.99 -1.66
CA ALA A 5 13.11 20.22 -0.86
C ALA A 5 13.38 21.41 -1.79
N PRO A 6 12.38 22.24 -2.10
CA PRO A 6 12.64 23.52 -2.75
C PRO A 6 13.49 24.40 -1.84
N GLU A 7 14.25 25.32 -2.42
CA GLU A 7 15.27 26.14 -1.76
C GLU A 7 14.81 26.89 -0.50
N ASN A 8 13.49 27.06 -0.33
CA ASN A 8 12.88 27.81 0.78
C ASN A 8 12.22 26.93 1.84
N CYS A 9 12.46 25.61 1.85
CA CYS A 9 11.93 24.72 2.86
C CYS A 9 12.90 24.51 4.01
N ALA A 10 12.36 24.23 5.21
CA ALA A 10 13.17 23.80 6.34
C ALA A 10 13.99 22.55 5.97
N SER A 11 15.21 22.48 6.48
CA SER A 11 16.03 21.29 6.28
C SER A 11 15.41 20.06 6.95
N VAL A 12 15.70 18.86 6.46
CA VAL A 12 15.28 17.63 7.14
C VAL A 12 15.85 17.57 8.55
N ALA A 13 17.07 18.05 8.74
CA ALA A 13 17.73 18.12 10.06
C ALA A 13 16.94 19.00 11.03
N ASP A 14 16.52 20.19 10.61
CA ASP A 14 15.70 21.09 11.44
C ASP A 14 14.33 20.47 11.74
N PHE A 15 13.73 19.81 10.75
CA PHE A 15 12.44 19.14 10.92
C PHE A 15 12.50 18.01 11.95
N VAL A 16 13.53 17.18 11.88
CA VAL A 16 13.81 16.09 12.83
C VAL A 16 14.19 16.64 14.21
N ALA A 17 15.03 17.67 14.28
CA ALA A 17 15.44 18.30 15.54
C ALA A 17 14.26 18.91 16.31
N ASN A 18 13.21 19.30 15.62
CA ASN A 18 11.94 19.75 16.23
C ASN A 18 10.97 18.61 16.60
N GLY A 19 11.43 17.37 16.60
CA GLY A 19 10.64 16.20 17.02
C GLY A 19 9.63 15.70 15.98
N ASN A 20 9.78 16.08 14.73
CA ASN A 20 8.88 15.64 13.65
C ASN A 20 9.40 14.37 12.99
N LYS A 21 8.49 13.40 12.78
CA LYS A 21 8.80 12.16 12.07
C LYS A 21 8.89 12.41 10.57
N VAL A 22 9.85 11.78 9.91
CA VAL A 22 10.07 11.88 8.47
C VAL A 22 10.22 10.52 7.82
N ILE A 23 9.60 10.37 6.65
CA ILE A 23 9.78 9.23 5.76
C ILE A 23 10.52 9.72 4.52
N ASN A 24 11.55 8.98 4.14
CA ASN A 24 12.38 9.29 2.99
C ASN A 24 11.72 8.82 1.70
N TYR A 25 11.29 9.77 0.88
CA TYR A 25 10.74 9.59 -0.46
C TYR A 25 11.63 10.25 -1.52
N SER A 26 12.94 10.31 -1.28
CA SER A 26 13.88 10.99 -2.19
C SER A 26 13.62 10.65 -3.65
N ASP A 27 13.27 11.65 -4.44
CA ASP A 27 12.90 11.48 -5.85
C ASP A 27 14.02 10.85 -6.68
N VAL A 28 15.29 11.09 -6.30
CA VAL A 28 16.48 10.53 -6.95
C VAL A 28 16.55 8.99 -6.85
N TYR A 29 16.02 8.39 -5.78
CA TYR A 29 16.13 6.95 -5.52
C TYR A 29 14.80 6.23 -5.46
N MET A 30 13.76 6.90 -4.95
CA MET A 30 12.52 6.26 -4.53
C MET A 30 11.36 6.43 -5.50
N TYR A 31 11.61 7.00 -6.68
CA TYR A 31 10.58 7.27 -7.66
C TYR A 31 10.76 6.45 -8.93
N TYR A 32 9.68 5.84 -9.38
CA TYR A 32 9.49 5.35 -10.73
C TYR A 32 8.22 6.01 -11.30
N VAL A 33 8.37 6.76 -12.39
CA VAL A 33 7.25 7.47 -13.02
C VAL A 33 7.13 7.00 -14.47
N LEU A 34 5.98 6.47 -14.89
CA LEU A 34 5.75 6.05 -16.26
C LEU A 34 5.68 7.27 -17.19
N SER A 35 6.30 7.17 -18.36
CA SER A 35 6.29 8.16 -19.46
C SER A 35 7.14 9.43 -19.32
N TRP A 36 7.85 9.61 -18.24
CA TRP A 36 8.68 10.82 -18.13
C TRP A 36 10.00 10.68 -18.88
N TRP A 37 10.27 11.61 -19.78
CA TRP A 37 11.46 11.62 -20.63
C TRP A 37 12.78 11.60 -19.86
N TRP A 38 12.82 12.15 -18.68
CA TRP A 38 14.02 12.18 -17.84
C TRP A 38 14.27 10.86 -17.10
N GLN A 39 13.32 9.98 -17.03
CA GLN A 39 13.49 8.67 -16.40
C GLN A 39 14.47 7.77 -17.15
N THR A 40 14.51 7.86 -18.46
CA THR A 40 15.46 7.08 -19.27
C THR A 40 16.90 7.32 -18.88
N ASN A 41 17.20 8.44 -18.22
CA ASN A 41 18.54 8.85 -17.82
C ASN A 41 18.75 8.97 -16.31
N ALA A 42 17.71 9.00 -15.51
CA ALA A 42 17.77 9.29 -14.08
C ALA A 42 17.07 8.27 -13.17
N VAL A 43 16.46 7.23 -13.75
CA VAL A 43 15.81 6.19 -12.93
C VAL A 43 16.87 5.40 -12.20
N PRO A 44 16.86 5.39 -10.87
CA PRO A 44 17.84 4.63 -10.12
C PRO A 44 17.64 3.14 -10.36
N GLU A 45 18.65 2.50 -10.88
CA GLU A 45 18.69 1.03 -10.97
C GLU A 45 18.79 0.42 -9.57
N GLY A 46 18.48 -0.86 -9.45
CA GLY A 46 18.55 -1.54 -8.16
C GLY A 46 19.95 -1.50 -7.55
N ASP A 47 21.00 -1.57 -8.36
CA ASP A 47 22.40 -1.45 -7.94
C ASP A 47 22.73 -0.08 -7.35
N ARG A 48 22.18 0.98 -7.95
CA ARG A 48 22.37 2.33 -7.45
C ARG A 48 21.70 2.54 -6.10
N ILE A 49 20.45 2.05 -5.94
CA ILE A 49 19.77 2.09 -4.63
C ILE A 49 20.58 1.29 -3.61
N TYR A 50 21.01 0.10 -3.98
CA TYR A 50 21.74 -0.80 -3.10
C TYR A 50 23.08 -0.21 -2.60
N ASN A 51 23.84 0.38 -3.51
CA ASN A 51 25.19 0.86 -3.24
C ASN A 51 25.22 2.28 -2.65
N GLU A 52 24.27 3.14 -3.03
CA GLU A 52 24.36 4.57 -2.75
C GLU A 52 23.33 5.06 -1.73
N TRP A 53 22.18 4.38 -1.59
CA TRP A 53 21.09 4.86 -0.74
C TRP A 53 21.03 4.14 0.61
N HIS A 54 20.57 4.85 1.62
CA HIS A 54 20.16 4.31 2.93
C HIS A 54 19.07 5.23 3.54
N PRO A 55 18.31 4.77 4.56
CA PRO A 55 17.18 5.54 5.11
C PRO A 55 17.51 6.96 5.54
N GLY A 56 18.74 7.21 6.01
CA GLY A 56 19.19 8.53 6.40
C GLY A 56 19.65 9.45 5.26
N LYS A 57 19.73 8.95 4.01
CA LYS A 57 20.20 9.74 2.87
C LYS A 57 19.03 10.38 2.13
N PHE A 58 18.79 11.65 2.40
CA PHE A 58 17.77 12.48 1.76
C PHE A 58 18.39 13.26 0.60
N SER A 59 17.96 12.97 -0.61
CA SER A 59 18.47 13.58 -1.84
C SER A 59 17.31 13.98 -2.75
N ASN A 60 17.52 15.02 -3.55
CA ASN A 60 16.58 15.41 -4.60
C ASN A 60 17.33 15.71 -5.90
N LEU A 61 16.59 15.81 -7.01
CA LEU A 61 17.13 16.09 -8.34
C LEU A 61 17.81 17.47 -8.43
N SER A 62 17.50 18.41 -7.55
CA SER A 62 18.15 19.72 -7.48
C SER A 62 19.50 19.71 -6.75
N GLY A 63 19.94 18.55 -6.25
CA GLY A 63 21.30 18.35 -5.79
C GLY A 63 21.56 18.65 -4.31
N THR A 64 20.56 19.00 -3.52
CA THR A 64 20.72 19.23 -2.08
C THR A 64 20.57 17.91 -1.35
N ALA A 65 21.68 17.26 -1.00
CA ALA A 65 21.66 16.06 -0.19
C ALA A 65 21.80 16.43 1.30
N GLN A 66 21.00 15.78 2.14
CA GLN A 66 21.15 15.80 3.59
C GLN A 66 21.28 14.36 4.06
N THR A 67 22.29 14.06 4.85
CA THR A 67 22.57 12.69 5.28
C THR A 67 22.66 12.62 6.80
N PHE A 68 21.96 11.66 7.38
CA PHE A 68 22.14 11.24 8.75
C PHE A 68 22.95 9.95 8.75
N GLU A 69 23.98 9.90 9.59
CA GLU A 69 24.76 8.69 9.82
C GLU A 69 24.07 7.78 10.84
N GLU A 70 24.41 6.50 10.82
CA GLU A 70 23.95 5.55 11.83
C GLU A 70 24.63 5.77 13.20
N PRO A 71 23.91 5.58 14.32
CA PRO A 71 22.47 5.26 14.39
C PRO A 71 21.60 6.44 13.95
N TYR A 72 20.61 6.17 13.10
CA TYR A 72 19.71 7.22 12.62
C TYR A 72 18.91 7.85 13.76
N PRO A 73 18.58 9.15 13.67
CA PRO A 73 17.68 9.78 14.62
C PRO A 73 16.35 9.02 14.71
N GLU A 74 15.78 8.90 15.92
CA GLU A 74 14.52 8.18 16.18
C GLU A 74 13.36 8.62 15.26
N TYR A 75 13.37 9.86 14.79
CA TYR A 75 12.32 10.42 13.95
C TYR A 75 12.52 10.14 12.45
N VAL A 76 13.63 9.53 12.04
CA VAL A 76 13.80 9.01 10.67
C VAL A 76 13.15 7.63 10.60
N MET A 77 11.96 7.58 10.01
CA MET A 77 11.08 6.39 10.06
C MET A 77 11.39 5.34 8.99
N GLY A 78 12.33 5.61 8.08
CA GLY A 78 12.67 4.74 6.96
C GLY A 78 12.39 5.40 5.62
N GLY A 79 12.17 4.59 4.58
CA GLY A 79 11.90 5.04 3.22
C GLY A 79 10.62 4.47 2.63
N SER A 80 10.19 5.03 1.51
CA SER A 80 9.07 4.52 0.75
C SER A 80 9.36 4.67 -0.73
N TYR A 81 9.05 3.62 -1.51
CA TYR A 81 9.21 3.62 -2.95
C TYR A 81 7.88 3.99 -3.61
N ALA A 82 7.90 4.91 -4.56
CA ALA A 82 6.71 5.39 -5.26
C ALA A 82 6.74 5.00 -6.74
N VAL A 83 5.63 4.48 -7.21
CA VAL A 83 5.37 4.24 -8.64
C VAL A 83 4.24 5.18 -9.07
N TRP A 84 4.54 6.09 -9.99
CA TRP A 84 3.57 7.06 -10.49
C TRP A 84 3.21 6.74 -11.94
N CYS A 85 1.93 6.74 -12.23
CA CYS A 85 1.41 6.47 -13.56
C CYS A 85 0.91 7.77 -14.21
N ASP A 86 1.82 8.54 -14.78
CA ASP A 86 1.47 9.77 -15.50
C ASP A 86 0.88 9.49 -16.88
N ASP A 87 1.27 8.38 -17.50
CA ASP A 87 0.66 7.87 -18.73
C ASP A 87 0.42 6.35 -18.62
N PRO A 88 -0.84 5.93 -18.42
CA PRO A 88 -1.18 4.53 -18.24
C PRO A 88 -0.94 3.65 -19.47
N ASN A 89 -0.73 4.26 -20.64
CA ASN A 89 -0.48 3.54 -21.89
C ASN A 89 1.01 3.44 -22.26
N TYR A 90 1.88 4.03 -21.45
CA TYR A 90 3.32 4.08 -21.75
C TYR A 90 4.01 2.73 -21.64
N GLU A 91 3.67 1.99 -20.59
CA GLU A 91 4.25 0.68 -20.31
C GLU A 91 3.17 -0.31 -19.90
N SER A 92 3.40 -1.58 -20.20
CA SER A 92 2.58 -2.66 -19.66
C SER A 92 2.92 -2.88 -18.18
N GLU A 93 1.97 -3.42 -17.44
CA GLU A 93 2.14 -3.81 -16.04
C GLU A 93 3.36 -4.73 -15.84
N GLN A 94 3.55 -5.71 -16.73
CA GLN A 94 4.71 -6.59 -16.71
C GLN A 94 6.03 -5.82 -16.88
N SER A 95 6.08 -4.82 -17.77
CA SER A 95 7.26 -3.98 -17.96
C SER A 95 7.58 -3.16 -16.70
N VAL A 96 6.56 -2.60 -16.07
CA VAL A 96 6.72 -1.87 -14.80
C VAL A 96 7.27 -2.78 -13.71
N GLU A 97 6.66 -3.97 -13.54
CA GLU A 97 7.10 -4.94 -12.55
C GLU A 97 8.55 -5.36 -12.75
N ASP A 98 8.93 -5.72 -13.96
CA ASP A 98 10.32 -6.10 -14.29
C ASP A 98 11.32 -4.99 -13.92
N LYS A 99 10.97 -3.74 -14.18
CA LYS A 99 11.81 -2.59 -13.87
C LYS A 99 11.92 -2.27 -12.39
N ILE A 100 10.84 -2.44 -11.63
CA ILE A 100 10.85 -2.15 -10.19
C ILE A 100 11.30 -3.35 -9.34
N TYR A 101 11.41 -4.54 -9.90
CA TYR A 101 11.67 -5.79 -9.18
C TYR A 101 12.91 -5.71 -8.28
N HIS A 102 14.07 -5.41 -8.83
CA HIS A 102 15.31 -5.30 -8.06
C HIS A 102 15.37 -4.02 -7.22
N ARG A 103 14.75 -2.94 -7.70
CA ARG A 103 14.72 -1.64 -6.98
C ARG A 103 13.99 -1.74 -5.65
N THR A 104 12.80 -2.32 -5.65
CA THR A 104 11.99 -2.47 -4.45
C THR A 104 12.66 -3.39 -3.43
N ARG A 105 13.34 -4.44 -3.89
CA ARG A 105 14.09 -5.38 -3.03
C ARG A 105 15.35 -4.76 -2.47
N ALA A 106 16.07 -3.98 -3.26
CA ALA A 106 17.21 -3.20 -2.77
C ALA A 106 16.77 -2.19 -1.71
N THR A 107 15.66 -1.48 -1.95
CA THR A 107 15.08 -0.56 -0.96
C THR A 107 14.73 -1.29 0.33
N ALA A 108 14.03 -2.43 0.26
CA ALA A 108 13.67 -3.21 1.42
C ALA A 108 14.92 -3.72 2.16
N TYR A 109 15.91 -4.23 1.44
CA TYR A 109 17.16 -4.68 2.04
C TYR A 109 17.84 -3.56 2.84
N LYS A 110 17.97 -2.37 2.24
CA LYS A 110 18.60 -1.22 2.88
C LYS A 110 17.82 -0.68 4.09
N MET A 111 16.52 -0.87 4.14
CA MET A 111 15.70 -0.49 5.30
C MET A 111 15.83 -1.45 6.48
N TRP A 112 16.08 -2.73 6.22
CA TRP A 112 16.18 -3.76 7.26
C TRP A 112 17.62 -4.04 7.70
N ASN A 113 18.60 -3.76 6.84
CA ASN A 113 19.99 -4.04 7.12
C ASN A 113 20.75 -2.71 7.20
N ALA A 114 21.45 -2.52 8.31
CA ALA A 114 22.46 -1.47 8.40
C ALA A 114 23.52 -1.65 7.31
N ASN A 115 24.29 -0.62 7.04
CA ASN A 115 25.32 -0.64 6.00
C ASN A 115 26.49 -1.62 6.29
N ASP A 116 26.51 -2.24 7.48
CA ASP A 116 27.56 -3.14 7.89
C ASP A 116 27.44 -4.53 7.25
N ASN A 117 28.55 -5.04 6.70
CA ASN A 117 28.66 -6.36 6.08
C ASN A 117 27.72 -6.62 4.88
N GLN A 118 27.40 -5.57 4.14
CA GLN A 118 26.63 -5.69 2.92
C GLN A 118 27.42 -6.50 1.86
N PRO A 119 26.87 -7.58 1.29
CA PRO A 119 27.51 -8.29 0.18
C PRO A 119 27.54 -7.41 -1.07
N ASP A 120 28.39 -7.77 -2.03
CA ASP A 120 28.38 -7.11 -3.33
C ASP A 120 27.02 -7.20 -4.00
N TYR A 121 26.65 -6.20 -4.79
CA TYR A 121 25.34 -6.14 -5.45
C TYR A 121 25.03 -7.36 -6.31
N ASP A 122 26.03 -7.91 -7.01
CA ASP A 122 25.85 -9.10 -7.85
C ASP A 122 25.49 -10.33 -7.02
N VAL A 123 26.04 -10.46 -5.81
CA VAL A 123 25.69 -11.53 -4.87
C VAL A 123 24.27 -11.35 -4.35
N PHE A 124 23.91 -10.13 -3.97
CA PHE A 124 22.56 -9.78 -3.56
C PHE A 124 21.56 -10.05 -4.69
N LYS A 125 21.84 -9.58 -5.90
CA LYS A 125 21.00 -9.77 -7.08
C LYS A 125 20.79 -11.26 -7.38
N ALA A 126 21.84 -12.05 -7.36
CA ALA A 126 21.76 -13.50 -7.60
C ALA A 126 20.90 -14.21 -6.53
N ALA A 127 20.97 -13.77 -5.27
CA ALA A 127 20.12 -14.30 -4.21
C ALA A 127 18.63 -13.91 -4.42
N VAL A 128 18.35 -12.68 -4.82
CA VAL A 128 16.99 -12.20 -5.15
C VAL A 128 16.43 -12.98 -6.36
N ASP A 129 17.22 -13.15 -7.41
CA ASP A 129 16.82 -13.90 -8.60
C ASP A 129 16.53 -15.38 -8.28
N LYS A 130 17.29 -15.97 -7.36
CA LYS A 130 17.07 -17.32 -6.88
C LYS A 130 15.82 -17.49 -6.03
N LEU A 131 15.49 -16.49 -5.20
CA LEU A 131 14.24 -16.47 -4.45
C LEU A 131 13.03 -16.36 -5.38
N GLY A 132 13.21 -15.67 -6.49
CA GLY A 132 12.17 -15.49 -7.49
C GLY A 132 11.01 -14.62 -7.02
N ARG A 133 9.95 -14.67 -7.78
CA ARG A 133 8.69 -13.97 -7.50
C ARG A 133 7.79 -14.83 -6.60
N THR A 134 6.80 -14.19 -6.02
CA THR A 134 5.76 -14.87 -5.25
C THR A 134 5.10 -15.95 -6.11
N PRO A 135 4.82 -17.15 -5.58
CA PRO A 135 4.04 -18.15 -6.29
C PRO A 135 2.74 -17.55 -6.83
N GLY A 136 2.40 -17.86 -8.08
CA GLY A 136 1.24 -17.27 -8.78
C GLY A 136 1.49 -15.93 -9.47
N PHE A 137 2.65 -15.31 -9.29
CA PHE A 137 2.96 -14.00 -9.91
C PHE A 137 2.94 -14.03 -11.46
N ASN A 138 3.35 -15.15 -12.07
CA ASN A 138 3.35 -15.30 -13.54
C ASN A 138 1.99 -15.77 -14.09
N GLU A 139 1.03 -16.04 -13.22
CA GLU A 139 -0.35 -16.25 -13.61
C GLU A 139 -0.94 -14.87 -13.86
N ALA A 140 -1.48 -14.65 -15.05
CA ALA A 140 -2.16 -13.39 -15.35
C ALA A 140 -3.17 -13.13 -14.22
N LEU A 141 -2.98 -12.03 -13.48
CA LEU A 141 -3.98 -11.62 -12.50
C LEU A 141 -5.29 -11.49 -13.26
N PRO A 142 -6.37 -12.14 -12.82
CA PRO A 142 -7.65 -11.99 -13.47
C PRO A 142 -8.01 -10.51 -13.50
N ALA A 143 -8.58 -10.04 -14.60
CA ALA A 143 -9.13 -8.69 -14.65
C ALA A 143 -10.12 -8.51 -13.49
N PRO A 144 -10.30 -7.28 -12.96
CA PRO A 144 -11.27 -7.06 -11.90
C PRO A 144 -12.63 -7.65 -12.28
N GLY A 145 -13.05 -8.73 -11.59
CA GLY A 145 -14.26 -9.48 -11.89
C GLY A 145 -14.03 -10.81 -12.64
N GLU A 146 -12.83 -11.13 -13.09
CA GLU A 146 -12.49 -12.48 -13.55
C GLU A 146 -12.12 -13.37 -12.37
N VAL A 147 -12.72 -14.54 -12.36
CA VAL A 147 -12.50 -15.56 -11.31
C VAL A 147 -11.18 -16.27 -11.57
N PHE A 148 -10.37 -16.48 -10.55
CA PHE A 148 -9.24 -17.40 -10.58
C PHE A 148 -9.76 -18.79 -11.02
N GLN A 149 -9.46 -19.22 -12.26
CA GLN A 149 -9.82 -20.54 -12.76
C GLN A 149 -8.61 -21.47 -12.78
N GLY A 150 -8.10 -21.81 -11.59
CA GLY A 150 -7.33 -23.05 -11.42
C GLY A 150 -8.32 -24.20 -11.15
N GLU A 151 -8.05 -25.40 -11.59
CA GLU A 151 -8.94 -26.58 -11.41
C GLU A 151 -9.32 -26.84 -9.95
N ASP A 152 -8.62 -26.22 -8.98
CA ASP A 152 -8.84 -26.37 -7.53
C ASP A 152 -9.18 -25.05 -6.80
N THR A 153 -9.49 -23.97 -7.50
CA THR A 153 -9.80 -22.70 -6.84
C THR A 153 -11.31 -22.51 -6.65
N ALA A 154 -11.62 -21.84 -5.55
CA ALA A 154 -12.98 -21.50 -5.17
C ALA A 154 -13.06 -20.02 -4.75
N THR A 155 -14.23 -19.43 -4.84
CA THR A 155 -14.47 -18.05 -4.39
C THR A 155 -15.60 -17.98 -3.38
N VAL A 156 -15.48 -17.08 -2.42
CA VAL A 156 -16.58 -16.67 -1.57
C VAL A 156 -16.83 -15.19 -1.79
N THR A 157 -18.01 -14.85 -2.29
CA THR A 157 -18.47 -13.47 -2.43
C THR A 157 -19.35 -13.13 -1.22
N ILE A 158 -18.96 -12.12 -0.43
CA ILE A 158 -19.76 -11.63 0.69
C ILE A 158 -20.56 -10.42 0.23
N LYS A 159 -21.89 -10.51 0.36
CA LYS A 159 -22.82 -9.44 0.06
C LYS A 159 -23.36 -8.82 1.34
N TYR A 160 -23.58 -7.52 1.31
CA TYR A 160 -24.06 -6.73 2.44
C TYR A 160 -25.39 -6.10 2.10
N ILE A 161 -26.47 -6.54 2.77
CA ILE A 161 -27.81 -6.01 2.56
C ILE A 161 -28.43 -5.52 3.88
N ASP A 162 -29.36 -4.59 3.77
CA ASP A 162 -30.22 -4.24 4.91
C ASP A 162 -31.39 -5.23 5.07
N ASN A 163 -32.17 -5.02 6.12
CA ASN A 163 -33.37 -5.82 6.40
C ASN A 163 -34.49 -5.68 5.34
N PHE A 164 -34.35 -4.78 4.36
CA PHE A 164 -35.24 -4.61 3.22
C PHE A 164 -34.66 -5.20 1.93
N GLY A 165 -33.45 -5.79 1.97
CA GLY A 165 -32.78 -6.39 0.83
C GLY A 165 -31.99 -5.40 -0.04
N LYS A 166 -31.81 -4.16 0.43
CA LYS A 166 -31.01 -3.16 -0.28
C LYS A 166 -29.55 -3.36 0.01
N THR A 167 -28.69 -3.34 -1.03
CA THR A 167 -27.23 -3.34 -0.89
C THR A 167 -26.77 -2.08 -0.14
N ILE A 168 -25.94 -2.27 0.89
CA ILE A 168 -25.46 -1.23 1.79
C ILE A 168 -23.93 -1.04 1.77
N ALA A 169 -23.22 -1.99 1.16
CA ALA A 169 -21.76 -1.89 0.93
C ALA A 169 -21.42 -2.65 -0.36
N ALA A 170 -20.23 -2.39 -0.91
CA ALA A 170 -19.68 -3.17 -2.01
C ALA A 170 -19.40 -4.61 -1.56
N ASP A 171 -19.56 -5.55 -2.49
CA ASP A 171 -19.25 -6.95 -2.25
C ASP A 171 -17.76 -7.13 -1.99
N ASP A 172 -17.42 -7.98 -1.02
CA ASP A 172 -16.04 -8.44 -0.81
C ASP A 172 -15.89 -9.84 -1.44
N VAL A 173 -14.80 -10.07 -2.16
CA VAL A 173 -14.51 -11.35 -2.82
C VAL A 173 -13.24 -11.95 -2.27
N PHE A 174 -13.34 -13.18 -1.78
CA PHE A 174 -12.22 -13.94 -1.22
C PHE A 174 -11.97 -15.18 -2.07
N TYR A 175 -10.69 -15.51 -2.22
CA TYR A 175 -10.23 -16.64 -3.01
C TYR A 175 -9.57 -17.67 -2.11
N GLY A 176 -9.79 -18.95 -2.39
CA GLY A 176 -9.20 -20.06 -1.68
C GLY A 176 -9.11 -21.29 -2.55
N LEU A 177 -8.49 -22.35 -2.02
CA LEU A 177 -8.53 -23.68 -2.65
C LEU A 177 -9.79 -24.42 -2.19
N ASN A 178 -10.38 -25.20 -3.09
CA ASN A 178 -11.47 -26.10 -2.71
C ASN A 178 -11.04 -26.95 -1.49
N ASP A 179 -11.97 -27.20 -0.59
CA ASP A 179 -11.78 -27.89 0.70
C ASP A 179 -10.88 -27.19 1.72
N SER A 180 -10.23 -26.04 1.41
CA SER A 180 -9.55 -25.24 2.43
C SER A 180 -10.55 -24.53 3.33
N GLU A 181 -10.16 -24.27 4.58
CA GLU A 181 -11.02 -23.60 5.55
C GLU A 181 -11.06 -22.09 5.31
N TYR A 182 -12.23 -21.48 5.55
CA TYR A 182 -12.39 -20.03 5.64
C TYR A 182 -12.96 -19.64 7.00
N HIS A 183 -12.56 -18.45 7.45
CA HIS A 183 -13.12 -17.78 8.61
C HIS A 183 -13.32 -16.31 8.28
N PHE A 184 -14.56 -15.83 8.35
CA PHE A 184 -14.91 -14.45 8.10
C PHE A 184 -15.54 -13.82 9.34
N GLU A 185 -15.36 -12.54 9.50
CA GLU A 185 -16.04 -11.75 10.51
C GLU A 185 -17.05 -10.81 9.83
N ALA A 186 -18.15 -10.54 10.50
CA ALA A 186 -19.12 -9.57 10.01
C ALA A 186 -18.49 -8.17 10.02
N LYS A 187 -18.47 -7.53 8.85
CA LYS A 187 -17.87 -6.20 8.66
C LYS A 187 -18.63 -5.15 9.48
N GLU A 188 -17.90 -4.31 10.21
CA GLU A 188 -18.50 -3.14 10.86
C GLU A 188 -18.90 -2.11 9.81
N LEU A 189 -20.18 -1.78 9.76
CA LEU A 189 -20.74 -0.78 8.84
C LEU A 189 -21.38 0.33 9.66
N PHE A 190 -20.94 1.56 9.42
CA PHE A 190 -21.43 2.73 10.14
C PHE A 190 -22.96 2.85 10.06
N GLY A 191 -23.60 2.94 11.20
CA GLY A 191 -25.06 3.04 11.31
C GLY A 191 -25.83 1.73 11.13
N TYR A 192 -25.13 0.60 11.01
CA TYR A 192 -25.74 -0.71 10.84
C TYR A 192 -25.24 -1.71 11.90
N SER A 193 -26.11 -2.65 12.31
CA SER A 193 -25.70 -3.80 13.11
C SER A 193 -25.95 -5.08 12.33
N PHE A 194 -24.98 -5.98 12.38
CA PHE A 194 -25.11 -7.32 11.82
C PHE A 194 -26.24 -8.09 12.53
N ILE A 195 -27.09 -8.76 11.75
CA ILE A 195 -28.20 -9.59 12.26
C ILE A 195 -27.89 -11.07 12.05
N GLU A 196 -27.67 -11.46 10.82
CA GLU A 196 -27.53 -12.85 10.41
C GLU A 196 -26.82 -12.98 9.07
N SER A 197 -26.32 -14.16 8.77
CA SER A 197 -25.86 -14.57 7.43
C SER A 197 -26.68 -15.77 6.95
N ASP A 198 -26.85 -15.86 5.63
CA ASP A 198 -27.57 -16.99 5.00
C ASP A 198 -26.74 -18.27 5.01
N LEU A 199 -25.42 -18.19 5.09
CA LEU A 199 -24.47 -19.29 5.24
C LEU A 199 -23.53 -19.03 6.42
N PRO A 200 -22.93 -20.08 7.00
CA PRO A 200 -21.95 -19.91 8.07
C PRO A 200 -20.76 -19.05 7.64
N LEU A 201 -20.26 -18.24 8.56
CA LEU A 201 -19.03 -17.44 8.35
C LEU A 201 -17.74 -18.25 8.53
N ASP A 202 -17.87 -19.49 9.04
CA ASP A 202 -16.82 -20.48 9.14
C ASP A 202 -17.18 -21.70 8.30
N GLY A 203 -16.24 -22.18 7.48
CA GLY A 203 -16.53 -23.31 6.63
C GLY A 203 -15.38 -23.67 5.71
N LYS A 204 -15.71 -24.34 4.61
CA LYS A 204 -14.75 -24.70 3.58
C LYS A 204 -15.16 -24.13 2.23
N TYR A 205 -14.18 -23.70 1.48
CA TYR A 205 -14.37 -23.32 0.09
C TYR A 205 -14.91 -24.50 -0.72
N ASN A 206 -15.97 -24.26 -1.48
CA ASN A 206 -16.59 -25.28 -2.33
C ASN A 206 -17.12 -24.62 -3.61
N GLY A 207 -16.26 -24.51 -4.61
CA GLY A 207 -16.57 -23.75 -5.83
C GLY A 207 -16.87 -22.29 -5.55
N ASN A 208 -17.69 -21.68 -6.40
CA ASN A 208 -18.09 -20.29 -6.25
C ASN A 208 -19.31 -20.18 -5.32
N MET A 209 -19.09 -19.63 -4.14
CA MET A 209 -20.10 -19.45 -3.10
C MET A 209 -20.44 -17.97 -2.92
N THR A 210 -21.65 -17.70 -2.46
CA THR A 210 -22.06 -16.36 -2.04
C THR A 210 -22.60 -16.46 -0.61
N ILE A 211 -22.14 -15.59 0.27
CA ILE A 211 -22.65 -15.43 1.63
C ILE A 211 -23.27 -14.05 1.71
N THR A 212 -24.53 -13.98 2.12
CA THR A 212 -25.24 -12.72 2.26
C THR A 212 -25.35 -12.35 3.74
N LEU A 213 -24.73 -11.25 4.12
CA LEU A 213 -24.80 -10.69 5.47
C LEU A 213 -25.92 -9.65 5.52
N LYS A 214 -26.83 -9.85 6.44
CA LYS A 214 -27.98 -8.99 6.66
C LYS A 214 -27.77 -8.10 7.86
N TYR A 215 -28.07 -6.82 7.69
CA TYR A 215 -27.88 -5.79 8.68
C TYR A 215 -29.17 -5.04 8.97
N GLN A 216 -29.27 -4.52 10.16
CA GLN A 216 -30.33 -3.61 10.55
C GLN A 216 -29.78 -2.21 10.69
N LEU A 217 -30.42 -1.23 10.06
CA LEU A 217 -30.11 0.18 10.25
C LEU A 217 -30.43 0.59 11.70
N HIS A 218 -29.43 1.05 12.44
CA HIS A 218 -29.64 1.73 13.70
C HIS A 218 -30.03 3.17 13.45
N CYS A 219 -31.33 3.42 13.46
CA CYS A 219 -31.86 4.77 13.58
C CYS A 219 -32.08 5.08 15.07
N ASP A 220 -31.02 5.30 15.82
CA ASP A 220 -31.21 6.05 17.04
C ASP A 220 -31.29 7.53 16.68
N LYS A 221 -32.54 8.02 16.64
CA LYS A 221 -32.85 9.43 16.30
C LYS A 221 -32.19 10.43 17.27
N THR A 222 -31.70 9.96 18.40
CA THR A 222 -31.01 10.77 19.41
C THR A 222 -29.54 11.00 19.04
N ASP A 223 -28.84 10.01 18.48
CA ASP A 223 -27.42 10.16 18.13
C ASP A 223 -27.23 10.95 16.85
N LEU A 224 -28.09 10.75 15.85
CA LEU A 224 -28.10 11.58 14.64
C LEU A 224 -28.37 13.06 14.91
N LYS A 225 -29.16 13.39 15.94
CA LYS A 225 -29.39 14.79 16.32
C LYS A 225 -28.19 15.43 17.01
N LYS A 226 -27.36 14.63 17.69
CA LYS A 226 -26.26 15.16 18.48
C LYS A 226 -25.01 15.45 17.64
N GLU A 227 -24.75 14.64 16.58
CA GLU A 227 -23.58 14.83 15.75
C GLU A 227 -23.81 15.70 14.50
N ILE A 228 -25.05 15.73 13.97
CA ILE A 228 -25.36 16.47 12.72
C ILE A 228 -25.94 17.86 13.00
N PHE A 229 -26.50 18.13 14.19
CA PHE A 229 -27.23 19.36 14.51
C PHE A 229 -26.75 20.11 15.77
N GLU A 230 -25.54 19.87 16.27
CA GLU A 230 -24.91 20.91 17.06
C GLU A 230 -24.58 22.05 16.08
N PRO A 231 -25.29 23.21 16.17
CA PRO A 231 -24.89 24.32 15.34
C PRO A 231 -23.48 24.70 15.77
N LEU A 232 -22.53 24.63 14.85
CA LEU A 232 -21.24 25.30 15.02
C LEU A 232 -21.55 26.70 15.51
N ALA A 233 -21.16 27.00 16.73
CA ALA A 233 -21.37 28.32 17.32
C ALA A 233 -20.57 29.30 16.46
N VAL A 234 -21.28 30.03 15.59
CA VAL A 234 -20.72 31.02 14.66
C VAL A 234 -20.00 32.17 15.40
N SER A 235 -20.06 32.16 16.73
CA SER A 235 -19.43 33.20 17.60
C SER A 235 -17.90 33.05 17.77
N GLU A 236 -17.27 31.99 17.31
CA GLU A 236 -15.82 31.81 17.45
C GLU A 236 -14.99 32.27 16.23
N TYR A 237 -15.65 32.73 15.15
CA TYR A 237 -14.96 33.18 13.93
C TYR A 237 -15.12 34.68 13.60
N ILE A 238 -15.63 35.47 14.56
CA ILE A 238 -15.67 36.94 14.40
C ILE A 238 -14.97 37.56 15.62
N ASN A 239 -13.64 37.62 15.57
CA ASN A 239 -12.81 38.62 16.24
C ASN A 239 -11.49 38.77 15.46
#